data_1c2b66d81791dcee289e757483fa393c
#
_entry.id   1c2b66d81791dcee289e757483fa393c
#
_cell.length_a   1.000
_cell.length_b   1.000
_cell.length_c   1.000
_cell.angle_alpha   90.00
_cell.angle_beta   90.00
_cell.angle_gamma   90.00
#
_symmetry.space_group_name_H-M   'P 1'
#
loop_
_entity.id
_entity.type
_entity.pdbx_description
1 polymer ?
#
loop_
_entity_poly.entity_id
_entity_poly.type
_entity_poly.pdbx_seq_one_letter_code
_entity_poly.pdbx_strand_id
1 'polypeptide(L)'
;MSMVDVRNVTKSYRRDAEELVVLNGLNLKVEEGDFAALMGPSGSGKSTLLNLIAGIDKPSSGEVVVAGTDVARLDETGLAEFRSHNVGFIFQFYNLIPVLTAAENVELPLLLTHLSKAERRERAKTALKIVGLADRADHYPRQLSGGQEQRVAIARAVVTDPKVLVADEPTGDLDAKSATEILDLMGTLNREFKKTIVMVTHDPRAAERAHTQHHLEKGVLRD
;
A
#
# COMPACT_ATOMS: atom_id res chain seq x y z
N MET A 1 -19.33 0.91 -5.23
CA MET A 1 -18.84 -0.28 -5.98
C MET A 1 -17.65 -0.83 -5.22
N SER A 2 -17.58 -2.14 -5.00
CA SER A 2 -16.47 -2.71 -4.21
C SER A 2 -15.16 -2.53 -4.95
N MET A 3 -14.16 -1.92 -4.28
CA MET A 3 -12.80 -1.77 -4.81
C MET A 3 -11.93 -2.99 -4.43
N VAL A 4 -12.12 -3.51 -3.22
CA VAL A 4 -11.49 -4.76 -2.76
C VAL A 4 -12.58 -5.69 -2.27
N ASP A 5 -12.59 -6.92 -2.76
CA ASP A 5 -13.56 -7.95 -2.40
C ASP A 5 -12.82 -9.29 -2.23
N VAL A 6 -12.59 -9.65 -0.98
CA VAL A 6 -11.93 -10.89 -0.55
C VAL A 6 -13.01 -11.88 -0.12
N ARG A 7 -13.10 -13.04 -0.76
CA ARG A 7 -14.18 -14.00 -0.55
C ARG A 7 -13.64 -15.37 -0.16
N ASN A 8 -13.95 -15.78 1.06
CA ASN A 8 -13.60 -17.09 1.62
C ASN A 8 -12.12 -17.47 1.38
N VAL A 9 -11.22 -16.50 1.62
CA VAL A 9 -9.80 -16.65 1.31
C VAL A 9 -9.09 -17.41 2.40
N THR A 10 -8.39 -18.46 2.00
CA THR A 10 -7.44 -19.17 2.83
C THR A 10 -6.03 -19.00 2.27
N LYS A 11 -5.06 -18.74 3.14
CA LYS A 11 -3.65 -18.72 2.78
C LYS A 11 -2.86 -19.59 3.73
N SER A 12 -2.14 -20.54 3.19
CA SER A 12 -1.19 -21.38 3.92
C SER A 12 0.20 -21.31 3.29
N TYR A 13 1.21 -21.50 4.12
CA TYR A 13 2.60 -21.66 3.71
C TYR A 13 3.10 -23.03 4.16
N ARG A 14 3.90 -23.69 3.33
CA ARG A 14 4.61 -24.91 3.70
C ARG A 14 5.97 -24.57 4.29
N ARG A 15 6.22 -25.08 5.48
CA ARG A 15 7.54 -25.07 6.10
C ARG A 15 7.91 -26.51 6.42
N ASP A 16 8.83 -27.07 5.66
CA ASP A 16 9.20 -28.50 5.71
C ASP A 16 7.98 -29.42 5.49
N ALA A 17 7.63 -30.24 6.50
CA ALA A 17 6.48 -31.13 6.46
C ALA A 17 5.21 -30.53 7.07
N GLU A 18 5.27 -29.34 7.64
CA GLU A 18 4.15 -28.67 8.30
C GLU A 18 3.50 -27.61 7.40
N GLU A 19 2.17 -27.60 7.41
CA GLU A 19 1.38 -26.54 6.77
C GLU A 19 0.93 -25.53 7.83
N LEU A 20 1.35 -24.27 7.65
CA LEU A 20 0.96 -23.15 8.49
C LEU A 20 -0.16 -22.37 7.81
N VAL A 21 -1.39 -22.49 8.31
CA VAL A 21 -2.52 -21.68 7.86
C VAL A 21 -2.44 -20.31 8.51
N VAL A 22 -2.28 -19.25 7.69
CA VAL A 22 -2.15 -17.85 8.14
C VAL A 22 -3.47 -17.10 8.01
N LEU A 23 -4.25 -17.36 6.95
CA LEU A 23 -5.62 -16.83 6.78
C LEU A 23 -6.55 -18.03 6.58
N ASN A 24 -7.74 -17.97 7.19
CA ASN A 24 -8.68 -19.08 7.20
C ASN A 24 -10.11 -18.62 6.88
N GLY A 25 -10.56 -18.83 5.63
CA GLY A 25 -11.90 -18.51 5.17
C GLY A 25 -12.27 -17.04 5.31
N LEU A 26 -11.30 -16.13 5.15
CA LEU A 26 -11.43 -14.70 5.40
C LEU A 26 -12.30 -14.03 4.34
N ASN A 27 -13.21 -13.14 4.80
CA ASN A 27 -14.00 -12.27 3.93
C ASN A 27 -13.74 -10.82 4.33
N LEU A 28 -13.47 -9.95 3.34
CA LEU A 28 -13.28 -8.52 3.53
C LEU A 28 -13.83 -7.77 2.31
N LYS A 29 -14.54 -6.68 2.56
CA LYS A 29 -15.03 -5.80 1.51
C LYS A 29 -14.65 -4.37 1.82
N VAL A 30 -14.00 -3.68 0.84
CA VAL A 30 -13.67 -2.26 0.93
C VAL A 30 -14.29 -1.57 -0.28
N GLU A 31 -15.11 -0.57 -0.03
CA GLU A 31 -15.77 0.18 -1.10
C GLU A 31 -14.81 1.17 -1.77
N GLU A 32 -15.15 1.59 -2.99
CA GLU A 32 -14.37 2.60 -3.72
C GLU A 32 -14.34 3.92 -2.94
N GLY A 33 -13.15 4.51 -2.79
CA GLY A 33 -12.94 5.74 -2.04
C GLY A 33 -12.98 5.56 -0.52
N ASP A 34 -13.07 4.34 0.00
CA ASP A 34 -12.98 4.09 1.43
C ASP A 34 -11.52 4.12 1.93
N PHE A 35 -11.36 4.42 3.20
CA PHE A 35 -10.11 4.28 3.94
C PHE A 35 -10.34 3.24 5.04
N ALA A 36 -9.82 2.03 4.81
CA ALA A 36 -9.96 0.91 5.74
C ALA A 36 -8.66 0.66 6.52
N ALA A 37 -8.77 0.40 7.81
CA ALA A 37 -7.67 -0.02 8.68
C ALA A 37 -7.84 -1.48 9.09
N LEU A 38 -6.77 -2.27 8.93
CA LEU A 38 -6.65 -3.64 9.40
C LEU A 38 -5.78 -3.65 10.66
N MET A 39 -6.39 -3.97 11.78
CA MET A 39 -5.74 -4.04 13.09
C MET A 39 -5.57 -5.48 13.55
N GLY A 40 -4.70 -5.69 14.53
CA GLY A 40 -4.53 -7.00 15.19
C GLY A 40 -3.08 -7.23 15.65
N PRO A 41 -2.84 -8.26 16.47
CA PRO A 41 -1.52 -8.55 17.00
C PRO A 41 -0.52 -8.95 15.91
N SER A 42 0.77 -8.92 16.24
CA SER A 42 1.83 -9.44 15.34
C SER A 42 1.55 -10.90 15.01
N GLY A 43 1.76 -11.30 13.76
CA GLY A 43 1.51 -12.66 13.29
C GLY A 43 0.03 -13.01 13.04
N SER A 44 -0.91 -12.06 13.13
CA SER A 44 -2.32 -12.35 12.84
C SER A 44 -2.68 -12.52 11.37
N GLY A 45 -1.73 -12.22 10.43
CA GLY A 45 -1.93 -12.37 8.98
C GLY A 45 -2.19 -11.05 8.23
N LYS A 46 -2.07 -9.87 8.88
CA LYS A 46 -2.35 -8.56 8.27
C LYS A 46 -1.52 -8.28 7.01
N SER A 47 -0.19 -8.38 7.10
CA SER A 47 0.70 -8.15 5.96
C SER A 47 0.49 -9.23 4.87
N THR A 48 0.13 -10.47 5.25
CA THR A 48 -0.27 -11.50 4.30
C THR A 48 -1.51 -11.08 3.51
N LEU A 49 -2.56 -10.63 4.20
CA LEU A 49 -3.78 -10.15 3.55
C LEU A 49 -3.49 -8.95 2.64
N LEU A 50 -2.66 -8.01 3.11
CA LEU A 50 -2.24 -6.85 2.32
C LEU A 50 -1.51 -7.28 1.03
N ASN A 51 -0.60 -8.27 1.13
CA ASN A 51 0.12 -8.81 -0.02
C ASN A 51 -0.81 -9.52 -1.03
N LEU A 52 -1.86 -10.20 -0.58
CA LEU A 52 -2.87 -10.77 -1.47
C LEU A 52 -3.65 -9.66 -2.20
N ILE A 53 -4.10 -8.63 -1.48
CA ILE A 53 -4.80 -7.47 -2.07
C ILE A 53 -3.90 -6.74 -3.08
N ALA A 54 -2.62 -6.61 -2.77
CA ALA A 54 -1.64 -5.99 -3.67
C ALA A 54 -1.25 -6.86 -4.87
N GLY A 55 -1.64 -8.14 -4.93
CA GLY A 55 -1.19 -9.06 -5.96
C GLY A 55 0.31 -9.37 -5.89
N ILE A 56 0.92 -9.27 -4.71
CA ILE A 56 2.30 -9.70 -4.44
C ILE A 56 2.35 -11.19 -4.19
N ASP A 57 1.31 -11.74 -3.55
CA ASP A 57 1.15 -13.16 -3.29
C ASP A 57 -0.25 -13.62 -3.76
N LYS A 58 -0.46 -14.94 -3.83
CA LYS A 58 -1.74 -15.55 -4.23
C LYS A 58 -2.37 -16.29 -3.07
N PRO A 59 -3.70 -16.31 -2.96
CA PRO A 59 -4.38 -17.14 -1.98
C PRO A 59 -4.17 -18.63 -2.30
N SER A 60 -4.21 -19.50 -1.27
CA SER A 60 -4.25 -20.94 -1.44
C SER A 60 -5.63 -21.41 -1.94
N SER A 61 -6.70 -20.70 -1.53
CA SER A 61 -8.06 -20.89 -2.02
C SER A 61 -8.90 -19.63 -1.79
N GLY A 62 -10.06 -19.54 -2.43
CA GLY A 62 -10.93 -18.37 -2.41
C GLY A 62 -10.64 -17.39 -3.54
N GLU A 63 -11.27 -16.21 -3.49
CA GLU A 63 -11.17 -15.18 -4.52
C GLU A 63 -10.69 -13.86 -3.92
N VAL A 64 -9.84 -13.15 -4.66
CA VAL A 64 -9.40 -11.78 -4.31
C VAL A 64 -9.62 -10.90 -5.53
N VAL A 65 -10.70 -10.11 -5.50
CA VAL A 65 -11.04 -9.19 -6.58
C VAL A 65 -10.65 -7.77 -6.16
N VAL A 66 -9.77 -7.14 -6.94
CA VAL A 66 -9.29 -5.77 -6.68
C VAL A 66 -9.42 -4.94 -7.95
N ALA A 67 -10.05 -3.79 -7.84
CA ALA A 67 -10.33 -2.91 -8.99
C ALA A 67 -11.07 -3.64 -10.13
N GLY A 68 -11.91 -4.63 -9.81
CA GLY A 68 -12.66 -5.44 -10.76
C GLY A 68 -11.89 -6.62 -11.35
N THR A 69 -10.63 -6.85 -10.95
CA THR A 69 -9.78 -7.94 -11.45
C THR A 69 -9.58 -9.00 -10.38
N ASP A 70 -9.86 -10.27 -10.68
CA ASP A 70 -9.51 -11.40 -9.81
C ASP A 70 -8.02 -11.70 -9.91
N VAL A 71 -7.27 -11.22 -8.90
CA VAL A 71 -5.80 -11.34 -8.87
C VAL A 71 -5.33 -12.80 -8.68
N ALA A 72 -6.18 -13.67 -8.11
CA ALA A 72 -5.84 -15.08 -7.93
C ALA A 72 -5.67 -15.82 -9.26
N ARG A 73 -6.34 -15.36 -10.32
CA ARG A 73 -6.32 -16.00 -11.66
C ARG A 73 -5.22 -15.50 -12.59
N LEU A 74 -4.55 -14.40 -12.23
CA LEU A 74 -3.48 -13.85 -13.06
C LEU A 74 -2.21 -14.71 -12.97
N ASP A 75 -1.47 -14.81 -14.05
CA ASP A 75 -0.09 -15.30 -14.03
C ASP A 75 0.88 -14.22 -13.52
N GLU A 76 2.17 -14.50 -13.42
CA GLU A 76 3.17 -13.57 -12.90
C GLU A 76 3.26 -12.28 -13.73
N THR A 77 3.12 -12.38 -15.05
CA THR A 77 3.12 -11.21 -15.96
C THR A 77 1.88 -10.37 -15.73
N GLY A 78 0.70 -10.99 -15.67
CA GLY A 78 -0.55 -10.31 -15.40
C GLY A 78 -0.57 -9.66 -14.01
N LEU A 79 0.01 -10.29 -12.98
CA LEU A 79 0.18 -9.70 -11.65
C LEU A 79 1.10 -8.48 -11.68
N ALA A 80 2.22 -8.53 -12.42
CA ALA A 80 3.12 -7.39 -12.55
C ALA A 80 2.44 -6.20 -13.24
N GLU A 81 1.70 -6.47 -14.32
CA GLU A 81 0.91 -5.48 -15.04
C GLU A 81 -0.22 -4.92 -14.16
N PHE A 82 -0.96 -5.78 -13.47
CA PHE A 82 -1.99 -5.36 -12.52
C PHE A 82 -1.44 -4.42 -11.45
N ARG A 83 -0.32 -4.79 -10.80
CA ARG A 83 0.32 -3.94 -9.78
C ARG A 83 0.71 -2.58 -10.33
N SER A 84 1.35 -2.54 -11.49
CA SER A 84 1.85 -1.30 -12.08
C SER A 84 0.76 -0.26 -12.38
N HIS A 85 -0.48 -0.73 -12.65
CA HIS A 85 -1.59 0.14 -13.02
C HIS A 85 -2.58 0.42 -11.89
N ASN A 86 -2.71 -0.51 -10.93
CA ASN A 86 -3.83 -0.44 -9.98
C ASN A 86 -3.40 -0.25 -8.53
N VAL A 87 -2.14 -0.56 -8.17
CA VAL A 87 -1.71 -0.60 -6.77
C VAL A 87 -0.51 0.31 -6.51
N GLY A 88 -0.65 1.19 -5.52
CA GLY A 88 0.49 1.91 -4.93
C GLY A 88 0.82 1.31 -3.56
N PHE A 89 2.09 1.00 -3.32
CA PHE A 89 2.53 0.38 -2.07
C PHE A 89 3.33 1.35 -1.20
N ILE A 90 2.93 1.48 0.06
CA ILE A 90 3.57 2.29 1.10
C ILE A 90 4.09 1.34 2.18
N PHE A 91 5.40 1.33 2.42
CA PHE A 91 6.07 0.45 3.37
C PHE A 91 6.43 1.17 4.67
N GLN A 92 6.59 0.41 5.75
CA GLN A 92 7.05 0.90 7.04
C GLN A 92 8.46 1.53 6.95
N PHE A 93 9.42 0.86 6.29
CA PHE A 93 10.81 1.30 6.16
C PHE A 93 11.09 2.04 4.85
N TYR A 94 10.12 2.77 4.31
CA TYR A 94 10.21 3.62 3.12
C TYR A 94 10.66 2.89 1.85
N ASN A 95 11.61 1.98 1.92
CA ASN A 95 12.19 1.21 0.82
C ASN A 95 12.65 2.10 -0.36
N LEU A 96 13.28 3.23 -0.03
CA LEU A 96 13.91 4.09 -1.03
C LEU A 96 15.26 3.50 -1.45
N ILE A 97 15.57 3.66 -2.73
CA ILE A 97 16.89 3.28 -3.26
C ILE A 97 17.88 4.38 -2.87
N PRO A 98 18.90 4.09 -2.03
CA PRO A 98 19.72 5.12 -1.38
C PRO A 98 20.65 5.89 -2.33
N VAL A 99 20.93 5.32 -3.52
CA VAL A 99 21.77 5.94 -4.55
C VAL A 99 20.99 6.78 -5.56
N LEU A 100 19.65 6.83 -5.42
CA LEU A 100 18.76 7.64 -6.24
C LEU A 100 18.27 8.85 -5.44
N THR A 101 18.08 9.97 -6.11
CA THR A 101 17.43 11.16 -5.56
C THR A 101 15.94 10.89 -5.24
N ALA A 102 15.30 11.80 -4.52
CA ALA A 102 13.85 11.74 -4.27
C ALA A 102 13.05 11.66 -5.57
N ALA A 103 13.36 12.50 -6.55
CA ALA A 103 12.70 12.49 -7.84
C ALA A 103 12.91 11.18 -8.60
N GLU A 104 14.13 10.64 -8.60
CA GLU A 104 14.45 9.38 -9.26
C GLU A 104 13.75 8.18 -8.57
N ASN A 105 13.65 8.17 -7.24
CA ASN A 105 12.87 7.17 -6.51
C ASN A 105 11.39 7.21 -6.89
N VAL A 106 10.82 8.40 -7.01
CA VAL A 106 9.42 8.58 -7.43
C VAL A 106 9.22 8.20 -8.90
N GLU A 107 10.22 8.42 -9.76
CA GLU A 107 10.17 8.07 -11.20
C GLU A 107 10.16 6.55 -11.45
N LEU A 108 10.67 5.73 -10.52
CA LEU A 108 10.88 4.28 -10.73
C LEU A 108 9.64 3.54 -11.30
N PRO A 109 8.43 3.66 -10.72
CA PRO A 109 7.26 2.95 -11.25
C PRO A 109 6.90 3.40 -12.68
N LEU A 110 7.22 4.63 -13.06
CA LEU A 110 6.94 5.17 -14.38
C LEU A 110 7.86 4.59 -15.48
N LEU A 111 8.97 3.94 -15.11
CA LEU A 111 9.85 3.26 -16.08
C LEU A 111 9.15 2.09 -16.80
N LEU A 112 8.09 1.55 -16.20
CA LEU A 112 7.26 0.48 -16.78
C LEU A 112 6.16 1.02 -17.70
N THR A 113 6.08 2.33 -17.91
CA THR A 113 5.07 2.98 -18.76
C THR A 113 5.66 3.41 -20.10
N HIS A 114 4.79 3.76 -21.05
CA HIS A 114 5.20 4.29 -22.35
C HIS A 114 5.58 5.79 -22.35
N LEU A 115 5.66 6.40 -21.16
CA LEU A 115 5.99 7.83 -21.01
C LEU A 115 7.43 8.11 -21.41
N SER A 116 7.65 9.23 -22.10
CA SER A 116 8.99 9.77 -22.34
C SER A 116 9.68 10.17 -21.04
N LYS A 117 11.00 10.29 -21.06
CA LYS A 117 11.79 10.74 -19.91
C LYS A 117 11.33 12.11 -19.37
N ALA A 118 10.94 13.02 -20.25
CA ALA A 118 10.46 14.34 -19.86
C ALA A 118 9.11 14.25 -19.11
N GLU A 119 8.17 13.46 -19.61
CA GLU A 119 6.86 13.23 -18.98
C GLU A 119 7.00 12.54 -17.63
N ARG A 120 7.86 11.53 -17.51
CA ARG A 120 8.12 10.85 -16.23
C ARG A 120 8.65 11.84 -15.17
N ARG A 121 9.63 12.67 -15.55
CA ARG A 121 10.18 13.70 -14.65
C ARG A 121 9.12 14.70 -14.20
N GLU A 122 8.26 15.14 -15.10
CA GLU A 122 7.20 16.10 -14.77
C GLU A 122 6.16 15.47 -13.81
N ARG A 123 5.78 14.19 -14.05
CA ARG A 123 4.92 13.47 -13.12
C ARG A 123 5.56 13.28 -11.75
N ALA A 124 6.84 12.91 -11.70
CA ALA A 124 7.58 12.77 -10.44
C ALA A 124 7.64 14.10 -9.65
N LYS A 125 7.89 15.22 -10.32
CA LYS A 125 7.84 16.57 -9.70
C LYS A 125 6.46 16.91 -9.18
N THR A 126 5.42 16.60 -9.94
CA THR A 126 4.02 16.80 -9.51
C THR A 126 3.69 15.97 -8.28
N ALA A 127 4.08 14.70 -8.24
CA ALA A 127 3.89 13.84 -7.08
C ALA A 127 4.64 14.38 -5.84
N LEU A 128 5.89 14.83 -6.00
CA LEU A 128 6.65 15.46 -4.92
C LEU A 128 6.00 16.76 -4.42
N LYS A 129 5.40 17.55 -5.32
CA LYS A 129 4.64 18.74 -4.94
C LYS A 129 3.41 18.39 -4.10
N ILE A 130 2.67 17.36 -4.46
CA ILE A 130 1.49 16.87 -3.71
C ILE A 130 1.86 16.50 -2.27
N VAL A 131 3.03 15.89 -2.05
CA VAL A 131 3.50 15.52 -0.72
C VAL A 131 4.30 16.63 0.00
N GLY A 132 4.40 17.82 -0.59
CA GLY A 132 5.07 19.00 0.01
C GLY A 132 6.59 18.95 -0.04
N LEU A 133 7.19 18.25 -1.02
CA LEU A 133 8.64 18.06 -1.16
C LEU A 133 9.19 18.56 -2.52
N ALA A 134 8.55 19.55 -3.13
CA ALA A 134 8.99 20.09 -4.43
C ALA A 134 10.44 20.62 -4.41
N ASP A 135 10.87 21.19 -3.27
CA ASP A 135 12.23 21.71 -3.03
C ASP A 135 13.26 20.66 -2.64
N ARG A 136 12.85 19.37 -2.50
CA ARG A 136 13.70 18.25 -2.11
C ARG A 136 13.91 17.23 -3.23
N ALA A 137 13.50 17.55 -4.46
CA ALA A 137 13.55 16.64 -5.61
C ALA A 137 14.94 16.03 -5.85
N ASP A 138 16.00 16.82 -5.68
CA ASP A 138 17.38 16.42 -5.93
C ASP A 138 18.11 15.90 -4.67
N HIS A 139 17.42 15.74 -3.53
CA HIS A 139 18.01 15.20 -2.32
C HIS A 139 18.04 13.67 -2.35
N TYR A 140 19.12 13.10 -1.83
CA TYR A 140 19.23 11.66 -1.58
C TYR A 140 18.56 11.28 -0.26
N PRO A 141 18.11 10.04 -0.06
CA PRO A 141 17.47 9.58 1.19
C PRO A 141 18.23 9.98 2.45
N ARG A 142 19.56 9.82 2.48
CA ARG A 142 20.42 10.21 3.62
C ARG A 142 20.37 11.70 4.00
N GLN A 143 19.81 12.55 3.15
CA GLN A 143 19.68 14.00 3.35
C GLN A 143 18.26 14.40 3.78
N LEU A 144 17.37 13.41 3.93
CA LEU A 144 15.97 13.59 4.29
C LEU A 144 15.74 13.11 5.73
N SER A 145 14.77 13.69 6.42
CA SER A 145 14.25 13.13 7.67
C SER A 145 13.37 11.92 7.39
N GLY A 146 13.13 11.03 8.38
CA GLY A 146 12.25 9.87 8.22
C GLY A 146 10.86 10.23 7.69
N GLY A 147 10.26 11.31 8.20
CA GLY A 147 8.98 11.81 7.68
C GLY A 147 9.06 12.31 6.23
N GLN A 148 10.21 12.89 5.81
CA GLN A 148 10.43 13.27 4.41
C GLN A 148 10.66 12.04 3.54
N GLU A 149 11.40 11.04 3.99
CA GLU A 149 11.58 9.77 3.28
C GLU A 149 10.24 9.06 3.07
N GLN A 150 9.37 9.03 4.09
CA GLN A 150 8.02 8.47 3.95
C GLN A 150 7.16 9.25 2.98
N ARG A 151 7.25 10.57 2.95
CA ARG A 151 6.56 11.39 1.93
C ARG A 151 7.05 11.08 0.51
N VAL A 152 8.35 10.84 0.31
CA VAL A 152 8.90 10.38 -0.99
C VAL A 152 8.35 9.00 -1.34
N ALA A 153 8.27 8.06 -0.37
CA ALA A 153 7.68 6.74 -0.59
C ALA A 153 6.18 6.83 -0.97
N ILE A 154 5.43 7.74 -0.35
CA ILE A 154 4.03 8.03 -0.70
C ILE A 154 3.95 8.62 -2.11
N ALA A 155 4.80 9.61 -2.45
CA ALA A 155 4.85 10.17 -3.80
C ALA A 155 5.12 9.09 -4.86
N ARG A 156 6.05 8.18 -4.59
CA ARG A 156 6.32 7.01 -5.44
C ARG A 156 5.08 6.11 -5.58
N ALA A 157 4.36 5.89 -4.49
CA ALA A 157 3.16 5.05 -4.50
C ALA A 157 2.01 5.65 -5.33
N VAL A 158 1.88 6.98 -5.40
CA VAL A 158 0.78 7.67 -6.10
C VAL A 158 1.12 8.12 -7.52
N VAL A 159 2.39 8.07 -7.94
CA VAL A 159 2.86 8.67 -9.21
C VAL A 159 2.25 8.04 -10.46
N THR A 160 1.87 6.77 -10.41
CA THR A 160 1.17 6.05 -11.49
C THR A 160 -0.35 6.28 -11.47
N ASP A 161 -0.85 7.07 -10.53
CA ASP A 161 -2.28 7.30 -10.30
C ASP A 161 -3.08 6.01 -10.01
N PRO A 162 -2.62 5.15 -9.07
CA PRO A 162 -3.26 3.86 -8.81
C PRO A 162 -4.67 4.04 -8.22
N LYS A 163 -5.51 2.99 -8.34
CA LYS A 163 -6.85 2.96 -7.76
C LYS A 163 -6.84 2.65 -6.26
N VAL A 164 -5.90 1.81 -5.84
CA VAL A 164 -5.76 1.34 -4.45
C VAL A 164 -4.38 1.66 -3.92
N LEU A 165 -4.32 2.22 -2.72
CA LEU A 165 -3.11 2.35 -1.93
C LEU A 165 -3.14 1.31 -0.83
N VAL A 166 -2.12 0.47 -0.76
CA VAL A 166 -1.89 -0.47 0.33
C VAL A 166 -0.73 0.03 1.19
N ALA A 167 -0.94 0.13 2.49
CA ALA A 167 0.02 0.70 3.42
C ALA A 167 0.29 -0.28 4.57
N ASP A 168 1.53 -0.74 4.68
CA ASP A 168 1.95 -1.64 5.77
C ASP A 168 2.71 -0.82 6.82
N GLU A 169 2.05 -0.57 7.97
CA GLU A 169 2.58 0.20 9.10
C GLU A 169 3.20 1.56 8.69
N PRO A 170 2.49 2.43 7.95
CA PRO A 170 3.09 3.58 7.28
C PRO A 170 3.68 4.65 8.22
N THR A 171 3.42 4.54 9.51
CA THR A 171 3.91 5.46 10.56
C THR A 171 4.74 4.77 11.64
N GLY A 172 5.02 3.47 11.50
CA GLY A 172 5.63 2.64 12.54
C GLY A 172 7.07 3.03 12.91
N ASP A 173 7.78 3.73 12.04
CA ASP A 173 9.18 4.19 12.24
C ASP A 173 9.30 5.72 12.39
N LEU A 174 8.18 6.40 12.70
CA LEU A 174 8.13 7.86 12.76
C LEU A 174 7.86 8.37 14.17
N ASP A 175 8.39 9.56 14.48
CA ASP A 175 7.97 10.32 15.64
C ASP A 175 6.50 10.74 15.55
N ALA A 176 5.88 11.07 16.69
CA ALA A 176 4.45 11.34 16.77
C ALA A 176 3.98 12.51 15.87
N LYS A 177 4.84 13.54 15.68
CA LYS A 177 4.52 14.67 14.81
C LYS A 177 4.54 14.24 13.35
N SER A 178 5.60 13.61 12.91
CA SER A 178 5.75 13.09 11.55
C SER A 178 4.66 12.06 11.23
N ALA A 179 4.32 11.17 12.17
CA ALA A 179 3.24 10.20 12.03
C ALA A 179 1.88 10.91 11.77
N THR A 180 1.56 11.94 12.54
CA THR A 180 0.33 12.73 12.34
C THR A 180 0.30 13.37 10.94
N GLU A 181 1.40 13.97 10.51
CA GLU A 181 1.50 14.61 9.19
C GLU A 181 1.36 13.60 8.05
N ILE A 182 1.87 12.38 8.19
CA ILE A 182 1.71 11.30 7.20
C ILE A 182 0.26 10.82 7.13
N LEU A 183 -0.40 10.64 8.29
CA LEU A 183 -1.80 10.25 8.33
C LEU A 183 -2.72 11.33 7.75
N ASP A 184 -2.44 12.61 7.98
CA ASP A 184 -3.16 13.73 7.38
C ASP A 184 -2.99 13.78 5.86
N LEU A 185 -1.77 13.50 5.36
CA LEU A 185 -1.50 13.36 3.93
C LEU A 185 -2.29 12.20 3.32
N MET A 186 -2.31 11.01 3.96
CA MET A 186 -3.11 9.88 3.51
C MET A 186 -4.61 10.20 3.49
N GLY A 187 -5.11 10.89 4.52
CA GLY A 187 -6.48 11.39 4.55
C GLY A 187 -6.80 12.36 3.41
N THR A 188 -5.85 13.21 3.04
CA THR A 188 -5.98 14.11 1.88
C THR A 188 -6.03 13.34 0.56
N LEU A 189 -5.16 12.34 0.38
CA LEU A 189 -5.17 11.46 -0.80
C LEU A 189 -6.50 10.72 -0.94
N ASN A 190 -7.07 10.27 0.16
CA ASN A 190 -8.38 9.63 0.16
C ASN A 190 -9.50 10.61 -0.19
N ARG A 191 -9.63 11.75 0.52
CA ARG A 191 -10.75 12.69 0.36
C ARG A 191 -10.71 13.46 -0.95
N GLU A 192 -9.55 14.01 -1.32
CA GLU A 192 -9.43 14.92 -2.47
C GLU A 192 -9.12 14.18 -3.76
N PHE A 193 -8.27 13.14 -3.70
CA PHE A 193 -7.89 12.35 -4.86
C PHE A 193 -8.68 11.06 -5.01
N LYS A 194 -9.68 10.82 -4.13
CA LYS A 194 -10.59 9.66 -4.15
C LYS A 194 -9.88 8.30 -4.16
N LYS A 195 -8.70 8.23 -3.53
CA LYS A 195 -7.96 6.97 -3.43
C LYS A 195 -8.60 6.03 -2.42
N THR A 196 -8.80 4.78 -2.80
CA THR A 196 -9.13 3.74 -1.83
C THR A 196 -7.87 3.34 -1.09
N ILE A 197 -7.91 3.28 0.24
CA ILE A 197 -6.73 2.98 1.07
C ILE A 197 -7.03 1.78 1.95
N VAL A 198 -6.13 0.80 1.94
CA VAL A 198 -6.11 -0.31 2.91
C VAL A 198 -4.82 -0.20 3.71
N MET A 199 -4.94 0.13 4.98
CA MET A 199 -3.81 0.33 5.88
C MET A 199 -3.76 -0.77 6.93
N VAL A 200 -2.60 -1.38 7.11
CA VAL A 200 -2.28 -2.22 8.25
C VAL A 200 -1.63 -1.36 9.33
N THR A 201 -2.09 -1.46 10.54
CA THR A 201 -1.48 -0.79 11.69
C THR A 201 -1.78 -1.50 13.01
N HIS A 202 -0.89 -1.34 13.99
CA HIS A 202 -1.14 -1.71 15.37
C HIS A 202 -1.34 -0.47 16.27
N ASP A 203 -1.17 0.76 15.71
CA ASP A 203 -1.42 2.01 16.43
C ASP A 203 -2.91 2.39 16.33
N PRO A 204 -3.67 2.41 17.45
CA PRO A 204 -5.08 2.84 17.46
C PRO A 204 -5.29 4.24 16.89
N ARG A 205 -4.36 5.18 17.14
CA ARG A 205 -4.45 6.56 16.65
C ARG A 205 -4.36 6.62 15.11
N ALA A 206 -3.57 5.73 14.50
CA ALA A 206 -3.52 5.61 13.05
C ALA A 206 -4.84 5.02 12.52
N ALA A 207 -5.37 4.00 13.18
CA ALA A 207 -6.63 3.37 12.80
C ALA A 207 -7.84 4.31 12.91
N GLU A 208 -7.85 5.23 13.88
CA GLU A 208 -8.90 6.26 14.03
C GLU A 208 -9.02 7.21 12.82
N ARG A 209 -8.01 7.28 11.95
CA ARG A 209 -8.05 8.06 10.70
C ARG A 209 -8.82 7.35 9.58
N ALA A 210 -9.04 6.05 9.71
CA ALA A 210 -9.79 5.26 8.74
C ALA A 210 -11.31 5.41 8.96
N HIS A 211 -12.08 5.24 7.89
CA HIS A 211 -13.54 5.24 7.96
C HIS A 211 -14.07 3.92 8.51
N THR A 212 -13.38 2.81 8.18
CA THR A 212 -13.72 1.46 8.63
C THR A 212 -12.51 0.82 9.30
N GLN A 213 -12.77 0.07 10.38
CA GLN A 213 -11.72 -0.64 11.11
C GLN A 213 -12.11 -2.12 11.20
N HIS A 214 -11.16 -2.98 10.88
CA HIS A 214 -11.32 -4.43 10.91
C HIS A 214 -10.27 -5.04 11.81
N HIS A 215 -10.67 -5.95 12.69
CA HIS A 215 -9.76 -6.64 13.60
C HIS A 215 -9.44 -8.04 13.07
N LEU A 216 -8.16 -8.29 12.79
CA LEU A 216 -7.67 -9.59 12.35
C LEU A 216 -7.02 -10.33 13.53
N GLU A 217 -7.56 -11.47 13.88
CA GLU A 217 -7.02 -12.33 14.93
C GLU A 217 -6.94 -13.77 14.42
N LYS A 218 -5.74 -14.37 14.50
CA LYS A 218 -5.48 -15.77 14.07
C LYS A 218 -6.03 -16.10 12.67
N GLY A 219 -5.84 -15.17 11.72
CA GLY A 219 -6.25 -15.37 10.33
C GLY A 219 -7.74 -15.18 10.04
N VAL A 220 -8.54 -14.71 10.98
CA VAL A 220 -9.97 -14.45 10.83
C VAL A 220 -10.28 -13.01 11.22
N LEU A 221 -11.15 -12.33 10.44
CA LEU A 221 -11.69 -11.02 10.83
C LEU A 221 -12.72 -11.22 11.94
N ARG A 222 -12.64 -10.35 12.95
CA ARG A 222 -13.64 -10.20 14.01
C ARG A 222 -14.34 -8.87 13.83
N ASP A 223 -15.64 -8.89 13.92
CA ASP A 223 -16.50 -7.71 13.98
C ASP A 223 -16.36 -7.01 15.34
#